data_98adc1f0f48486014e3272ce2ae2f09f
#
_entry.id   98adc1f0f48486014e3272ce2ae2f09f
#
_cell.length_a   1.000
_cell.length_b   1.000
_cell.length_c   1.000
_cell.angle_alpha   90.00
_cell.angle_beta   90.00
_cell.angle_gamma   90.00
#
_symmetry.space_group_name_H-M   'P 1'
#
loop_
_entity.id
_entity.type
_entity.pdbx_description
1 polymer ?
#
loop_
_entity_poly.entity_id
_entity_poly.type
_entity_poly.pdbx_seq_one_letter_code
_entity_poly.pdbx_strand_id
1 'polypeptide(L)'
;MYTVSDIVSSKIESYCRTWRMELEDTNSILTGDKIVSASSTAQSTSLSDDIELGAVCSQSWNMTISDTETAFLGKEYDTYLYLVDYETSGILAGEKIPMGRFTCVKSKKSGGSVQLTMADRLYFSDKPYVPHIPMPNWNKAVEDDICRQLGLQNGNDYTEVRLLRDKNGRRLIDKNGKVLYSKYFYFKVSSLPKDVTMRQMLSYLASAQGQFGYVDRYGKYVRKWYGKSVKTLDNNTIDLPTLSERQNAIVGIICKVSDDETLSLGVTDTTQGRVLEFENPYMTESLLQSLWRRIGGFSWYTTELYHRLGDPRFDIGDVVTYTNGADSYDIPITNLGFTFDGGLSADISAVGLSVEEQL
;
A
#
# COMPACT_ATOMS: atom_id res chain seq x y z
N MET A 1 1.73 9.36 5.21
CA MET A 1 0.61 10.32 5.15
C MET A 1 0.94 11.46 4.19
N TYR A 2 0.01 11.83 3.32
CA TYR A 2 0.15 12.94 2.36
C TYR A 2 0.18 14.30 3.06
N THR A 3 1.02 15.21 2.59
CA THR A 3 1.18 16.55 3.20
C THR A 3 0.35 17.58 2.44
N VAL A 4 -0.42 18.38 3.16
CA VAL A 4 -1.21 19.51 2.67
C VAL A 4 -0.86 20.75 3.49
N SER A 5 -1.32 21.94 3.06
CA SER A 5 -1.15 23.17 3.85
C SER A 5 -1.91 23.11 5.19
N ASP A 6 -1.51 23.95 6.13
CA ASP A 6 -2.14 24.03 7.45
C ASP A 6 -3.63 24.40 7.36
N ILE A 7 -4.00 25.23 6.38
CA ILE A 7 -5.40 25.63 6.13
C ILE A 7 -6.23 24.40 5.74
N VAL A 8 -5.75 23.60 4.77
CA VAL A 8 -6.44 22.39 4.31
C VAL A 8 -6.43 21.34 5.41
N SER A 9 -5.32 21.17 6.13
CA SER A 9 -5.18 20.23 7.25
C SER A 9 -6.21 20.54 8.36
N SER A 10 -6.29 21.79 8.80
CA SER A 10 -7.27 22.22 9.81
C SER A 10 -8.72 22.01 9.34
N LYS A 11 -9.01 22.24 8.06
CA LYS A 11 -10.33 22.04 7.49
C LYS A 11 -10.71 20.57 7.38
N ILE A 12 -9.75 19.68 7.08
CA ILE A 12 -9.95 18.21 7.08
C ILE A 12 -10.43 17.73 8.45
N GLU A 13 -9.98 18.32 9.52
CA GLU A 13 -10.33 17.97 10.90
C GLU A 13 -11.62 18.62 11.40
N SER A 14 -12.21 19.51 10.60
CA SER A 14 -13.46 20.22 10.91
C SER A 14 -14.69 19.43 10.46
N TYR A 15 -15.77 19.47 11.24
CA TYR A 15 -17.08 18.91 10.84
C TYR A 15 -17.77 19.74 9.73
N CYS A 16 -17.50 21.05 9.68
CA CYS A 16 -18.11 21.96 8.70
C CYS A 16 -17.26 22.01 7.44
N ARG A 17 -17.40 21.02 6.55
CA ARG A 17 -16.65 20.94 5.31
C ARG A 17 -17.45 20.29 4.19
N THR A 18 -17.13 20.64 2.96
CA THR A 18 -17.69 20.02 1.76
C THR A 18 -16.57 19.47 0.92
N TRP A 19 -16.64 18.18 0.65
CA TRP A 19 -15.74 17.49 -0.27
C TRP A 19 -16.28 17.51 -1.69
N ARG A 20 -15.38 17.55 -2.66
CA ARG A 20 -15.64 17.31 -4.07
C ARG A 20 -14.60 16.35 -4.62
N MET A 21 -15.00 15.57 -5.62
CA MET A 21 -14.12 14.68 -6.34
C MET A 21 -13.99 15.15 -7.79
N GLU A 22 -12.84 14.90 -8.39
CA GLU A 22 -12.54 15.27 -9.77
C GLU A 22 -11.83 14.14 -10.48
N LEU A 23 -12.19 13.90 -11.74
CA LEU A 23 -11.50 13.03 -12.68
C LEU A 23 -10.91 13.88 -13.78
N GLU A 24 -9.61 13.78 -14.01
CA GLU A 24 -8.86 14.54 -15.00
C GLU A 24 -8.17 13.59 -15.98
N ASP A 25 -8.45 13.75 -17.28
CA ASP A 25 -7.67 13.16 -18.36
C ASP A 25 -6.92 14.26 -19.13
N THR A 26 -6.15 13.88 -20.14
CA THR A 26 -5.36 14.84 -20.95
C THR A 26 -6.22 15.87 -21.70
N ASN A 27 -7.53 15.63 -21.85
CA ASN A 27 -8.41 16.43 -22.70
C ASN A 27 -9.65 16.97 -21.99
N SER A 28 -9.95 16.46 -20.81
CA SER A 28 -11.21 16.78 -20.11
C SER A 28 -11.06 16.70 -18.59
N ILE A 29 -11.81 17.57 -17.92
CA ILE A 29 -11.97 17.56 -16.46
C ILE A 29 -13.44 17.28 -16.19
N LEU A 30 -13.72 16.20 -15.46
CA LEU A 30 -15.03 15.91 -14.92
C LEU A 30 -15.08 16.37 -13.46
N THR A 31 -15.84 17.42 -13.20
CA THR A 31 -15.90 18.07 -11.88
C THR A 31 -16.87 17.38 -10.93
N GLY A 32 -16.75 17.73 -9.65
CA GLY A 32 -17.51 17.18 -8.55
C GLY A 32 -19.03 17.27 -8.66
N ASP A 33 -19.57 18.17 -9.47
CA ASP A 33 -21.02 18.30 -9.66
C ASP A 33 -21.62 17.13 -10.47
N LYS A 34 -20.79 16.41 -11.22
CA LYS A 34 -21.19 15.24 -12.00
C LYS A 34 -20.92 13.92 -11.29
N ILE A 35 -20.03 13.89 -10.29
CA ILE A 35 -19.72 12.69 -9.53
C ILE A 35 -20.67 12.60 -8.34
N VAL A 36 -21.65 11.69 -8.45
CA VAL A 36 -22.72 11.52 -7.45
C VAL A 36 -22.19 10.81 -6.22
N SER A 37 -21.51 9.70 -6.43
CA SER A 37 -20.87 8.91 -5.36
C SER A 37 -19.66 8.15 -5.87
N ALA A 38 -18.75 7.83 -4.96
CA ALA A 38 -17.60 7.00 -5.25
C ALA A 38 -17.21 6.18 -4.01
N SER A 39 -16.81 4.92 -4.22
CA SER A 39 -16.23 4.10 -3.18
C SER A 39 -14.98 3.40 -3.71
N SER A 40 -13.86 3.51 -3.00
CA SER A 40 -12.72 2.67 -3.29
C SER A 40 -12.98 1.27 -2.75
N THR A 41 -12.57 0.23 -3.49
CA THR A 41 -12.36 -1.06 -2.85
C THR A 41 -11.22 -0.88 -1.87
N ALA A 42 -11.32 -1.52 -0.71
CA ALA A 42 -10.24 -1.45 0.26
C ALA A 42 -8.93 -1.88 -0.41
N GLN A 43 -7.97 -0.95 -0.48
CA GLN A 43 -6.61 -1.31 -0.84
C GLN A 43 -6.04 -2.13 0.31
N SER A 44 -5.56 -3.33 0.05
CA SER A 44 -5.09 -4.25 1.08
C SER A 44 -3.62 -4.59 0.90
N THR A 45 -2.86 -4.61 1.99
CA THR A 45 -1.48 -5.12 2.01
C THR A 45 -1.41 -6.62 2.24
N SER A 46 -2.57 -7.27 2.32
CA SER A 46 -2.69 -8.71 2.53
C SER A 46 -3.82 -9.27 1.69
N LEU A 47 -3.67 -10.47 1.21
CA LEU A 47 -4.70 -11.27 0.54
C LEU A 47 -5.37 -12.26 1.51
N SER A 48 -4.87 -12.34 2.73
CA SER A 48 -5.37 -13.18 3.84
C SER A 48 -5.73 -12.32 5.06
N ASP A 49 -6.18 -12.97 6.11
CA ASP A 49 -6.50 -12.34 7.39
C ASP A 49 -5.25 -12.06 8.24
N ASP A 50 -4.05 -12.12 7.64
CA ASP A 50 -2.78 -11.83 8.31
C ASP A 50 -1.89 -10.90 7.49
N ILE A 51 -0.88 -10.28 8.12
CA ILE A 51 0.12 -9.48 7.42
C ILE A 51 0.96 -10.38 6.50
N GLU A 52 1.04 -10.02 5.24
CA GLU A 52 1.79 -10.76 4.22
C GLU A 52 3.03 -10.00 3.76
N LEU A 53 4.08 -10.78 3.47
CA LEU A 53 5.28 -10.29 2.79
C LEU A 53 5.11 -10.43 1.28
N GLY A 54 5.38 -9.34 0.57
CA GLY A 54 5.35 -9.36 -0.89
C GLY A 54 3.95 -9.21 -1.49
N ALA A 55 2.91 -8.92 -0.71
CA ALA A 55 1.61 -8.60 -1.28
C ALA A 55 1.74 -7.50 -2.34
N VAL A 56 1.09 -7.67 -3.49
CA VAL A 56 1.05 -6.68 -4.58
C VAL A 56 -0.40 -6.29 -4.83
N CYS A 57 -0.76 -5.14 -4.30
CA CYS A 57 -2.13 -4.72 -4.11
C CYS A 57 -2.57 -3.73 -5.18
N SER A 58 -3.64 -4.06 -5.89
CA SER A 58 -4.32 -3.18 -6.82
C SER A 58 -5.44 -2.44 -6.09
N GLN A 59 -5.64 -1.18 -6.42
CA GLN A 59 -6.77 -0.37 -5.96
C GLN A 59 -7.79 -0.19 -7.08
N SER A 60 -9.07 -0.15 -6.71
CA SER A 60 -10.13 0.23 -7.63
C SER A 60 -11.13 1.17 -6.99
N TRP A 61 -11.84 1.93 -7.83
CA TRP A 61 -12.95 2.79 -7.45
C TRP A 61 -14.22 2.40 -8.22
N ASN A 62 -15.34 2.31 -7.52
CA ASN A 62 -16.66 2.26 -8.12
C ASN A 62 -17.28 3.65 -7.99
N MET A 63 -17.73 4.22 -9.12
CA MET A 63 -18.24 5.58 -9.17
C MET A 63 -19.58 5.63 -9.88
N THR A 64 -20.45 6.51 -9.41
CA THR A 64 -21.69 6.87 -10.09
C THR A 64 -21.59 8.30 -10.57
N ILE A 65 -21.76 8.51 -11.87
CA ILE A 65 -21.59 9.78 -12.55
C ILE A 65 -22.88 10.17 -13.26
N SER A 66 -23.29 11.42 -13.17
CA SER A 66 -24.48 11.96 -13.86
C SER A 66 -24.24 12.35 -15.33
N ASP A 67 -23.04 12.12 -15.87
CA ASP A 67 -22.69 12.36 -17.27
C ASP A 67 -22.92 11.10 -18.12
N THR A 68 -23.93 11.13 -19.00
CA THR A 68 -24.26 10.00 -19.89
C THR A 68 -23.71 10.13 -21.30
N GLU A 69 -23.07 11.25 -21.63
CA GLU A 69 -22.57 11.55 -22.96
C GLU A 69 -21.12 11.12 -23.14
N THR A 70 -20.33 11.21 -22.08
CA THR A 70 -18.90 10.87 -22.11
C THR A 70 -18.68 9.36 -22.24
N ALA A 71 -17.76 8.98 -23.14
CA ALA A 71 -17.26 7.60 -23.25
C ALA A 71 -16.06 7.42 -22.30
N PHE A 72 -16.24 6.65 -21.23
CA PHE A 72 -15.22 6.43 -20.19
C PHE A 72 -14.35 5.19 -20.43
N LEU A 73 -14.93 4.11 -20.97
CA LEU A 73 -14.29 2.80 -21.06
C LEU A 73 -12.91 2.86 -21.74
N GLY A 74 -11.91 2.30 -21.11
CA GLY A 74 -10.51 2.24 -21.59
C GLY A 74 -9.71 3.52 -21.41
N LYS A 75 -10.31 4.62 -20.97
CA LYS A 75 -9.60 5.87 -20.67
C LYS A 75 -9.00 5.84 -19.27
N GLU A 76 -7.93 6.61 -19.12
CA GLU A 76 -7.21 6.78 -17.87
C GLU A 76 -7.43 8.17 -17.29
N TYR A 77 -7.63 8.24 -15.97
CA TYR A 77 -7.93 9.47 -15.25
C TYR A 77 -7.06 9.58 -14.00
N ASP A 78 -6.53 10.77 -13.76
CA ASP A 78 -6.04 11.18 -12.45
C ASP A 78 -7.25 11.56 -11.59
N THR A 79 -7.32 11.02 -10.38
CA THR A 79 -8.42 11.23 -9.45
C THR A 79 -7.98 12.10 -8.30
N TYR A 80 -8.78 13.12 -7.99
CA TYR A 80 -8.49 14.07 -6.92
C TYR A 80 -9.68 14.23 -5.99
N LEU A 81 -9.39 14.49 -4.71
CA LEU A 81 -10.33 15.04 -3.74
C LEU A 81 -9.90 16.45 -3.37
N TYR A 82 -10.85 17.35 -3.17
CA TYR A 82 -10.59 18.69 -2.67
C TYR A 82 -11.71 19.20 -1.79
N LEU A 83 -11.36 20.14 -0.92
CA LEU A 83 -12.32 20.87 -0.10
C LEU A 83 -12.82 22.10 -0.82
N VAL A 84 -14.11 22.40 -0.66
CA VAL A 84 -14.71 23.61 -1.19
C VAL A 84 -14.46 24.77 -0.24
N ASP A 85 -14.00 25.90 -0.78
CA ASP A 85 -13.98 27.17 -0.09
C ASP A 85 -15.39 27.79 -0.16
N TYR A 86 -16.02 28.02 0.99
CA TYR A 86 -17.37 28.55 1.04
C TYR A 86 -17.48 30.03 0.61
N GLU A 87 -16.40 30.80 0.69
CA GLU A 87 -16.40 32.20 0.30
C GLU A 87 -16.33 32.37 -1.21
N THR A 88 -15.49 31.57 -1.87
CA THR A 88 -15.25 31.66 -3.31
C THR A 88 -15.98 30.62 -4.13
N SER A 89 -16.56 29.61 -3.49
CA SER A 89 -17.09 28.37 -4.10
C SER A 89 -16.03 27.60 -4.93
N GLY A 90 -14.79 27.95 -4.75
CA GLY A 90 -13.64 27.34 -5.41
C GLY A 90 -12.96 26.24 -4.60
N ILE A 91 -11.74 25.89 -5.01
CA ILE A 91 -10.89 24.91 -4.30
C ILE A 91 -10.22 25.62 -3.12
N LEU A 92 -10.40 25.10 -1.90
CA LEU A 92 -9.78 25.66 -0.70
C LEU A 92 -8.25 25.68 -0.84
N ALA A 93 -7.66 26.87 -0.68
CA ALA A 93 -6.24 27.14 -0.86
C ALA A 93 -5.69 26.71 -2.24
N GLY A 94 -6.53 26.40 -3.24
CA GLY A 94 -6.12 25.88 -4.54
C GLY A 94 -5.54 24.47 -4.50
N GLU A 95 -5.71 23.73 -3.38
CA GLU A 95 -5.09 22.42 -3.20
C GLU A 95 -6.05 21.27 -3.53
N LYS A 96 -5.57 20.36 -4.39
CA LYS A 96 -6.20 19.07 -4.67
C LYS A 96 -5.34 17.95 -4.06
N ILE A 97 -5.99 16.98 -3.44
CA ILE A 97 -5.34 15.78 -2.89
C ILE A 97 -5.42 14.67 -3.93
N PRO A 98 -4.30 14.23 -4.51
CA PRO A 98 -4.31 13.15 -5.48
C PRO A 98 -4.69 11.84 -4.80
N MET A 99 -5.61 11.09 -5.42
CA MET A 99 -6.09 9.80 -4.91
C MET A 99 -5.59 8.63 -5.76
N GLY A 100 -4.95 8.88 -6.88
CA GLY A 100 -4.38 7.88 -7.77
C GLY A 100 -4.72 8.10 -9.23
N ARG A 101 -4.12 7.26 -10.08
CA ARG A 101 -4.37 7.19 -11.52
C ARG A 101 -5.03 5.86 -11.86
N PHE A 102 -6.20 5.92 -12.50
CA PHE A 102 -7.04 4.76 -12.73
C PHE A 102 -7.52 4.67 -14.17
N THR A 103 -7.58 3.45 -14.70
CA THR A 103 -8.17 3.14 -16.00
C THR A 103 -9.61 2.69 -15.80
N CYS A 104 -10.56 3.22 -16.58
CA CYS A 104 -11.93 2.73 -16.58
C CYS A 104 -12.01 1.33 -17.22
N VAL A 105 -12.23 0.31 -16.41
CA VAL A 105 -12.29 -1.10 -16.85
C VAL A 105 -13.72 -1.59 -17.10
N LYS A 106 -14.71 -0.92 -16.50
CA LYS A 106 -16.14 -1.18 -16.74
C LYS A 106 -16.90 0.14 -16.77
N SER A 107 -17.89 0.22 -17.68
CA SER A 107 -18.81 1.35 -17.78
C SER A 107 -20.20 0.83 -18.11
N LYS A 108 -21.20 1.18 -17.29
CA LYS A 108 -22.59 0.77 -17.46
C LYS A 108 -23.51 1.97 -17.34
N LYS A 109 -24.26 2.28 -18.41
CA LYS A 109 -25.30 3.31 -18.38
C LYS A 109 -26.57 2.76 -17.73
N SER A 110 -27.19 3.51 -16.83
CA SER A 110 -28.44 3.15 -16.18
C SER A 110 -29.25 4.41 -15.88
N GLY A 111 -30.36 4.61 -16.60
CA GLY A 111 -31.15 5.82 -16.49
C GLY A 111 -30.34 7.06 -16.86
N GLY A 112 -30.36 8.08 -16.01
CA GLY A 112 -29.60 9.33 -16.17
C GLY A 112 -28.16 9.30 -15.62
N SER A 113 -27.61 8.13 -15.33
CA SER A 113 -26.27 8.00 -14.72
C SER A 113 -25.44 6.92 -15.41
N VAL A 114 -24.13 6.96 -15.15
CA VAL A 114 -23.15 5.95 -15.57
C VAL A 114 -22.45 5.41 -14.32
N GLN A 115 -22.43 4.09 -14.18
CA GLN A 115 -21.63 3.37 -13.19
C GLN A 115 -20.29 2.99 -13.80
N LEU A 116 -19.20 3.38 -13.17
CA LEU A 116 -17.84 3.10 -13.58
C LEU A 116 -17.15 2.20 -12.57
N THR A 117 -16.34 1.26 -13.05
CA THR A 117 -15.28 0.63 -12.27
C THR A 117 -13.96 1.10 -12.84
N MET A 118 -13.18 1.76 -11.99
CA MET A 118 -11.86 2.30 -12.30
C MET A 118 -10.83 1.45 -11.56
N ALA A 119 -9.74 1.05 -12.21
CA ALA A 119 -8.70 0.24 -11.59
C ALA A 119 -7.31 0.81 -11.90
N ASP A 120 -6.37 0.68 -10.97
CA ASP A 120 -4.98 1.04 -11.20
C ASP A 120 -4.29 0.07 -12.18
N ARG A 121 -3.06 0.37 -12.56
CA ARG A 121 -2.33 -0.44 -13.54
C ARG A 121 -1.93 -1.83 -13.05
N LEU A 122 -1.86 -2.07 -11.72
CA LEU A 122 -1.59 -3.41 -11.17
C LEU A 122 -2.76 -4.37 -11.39
N TYR A 123 -3.96 -3.89 -11.67
CA TYR A 123 -5.09 -4.72 -12.11
C TYR A 123 -4.75 -5.61 -13.31
N PHE A 124 -3.82 -5.18 -14.16
CA PHE A 124 -3.41 -5.90 -15.37
C PHE A 124 -2.17 -6.79 -15.18
N SER A 125 -1.66 -6.91 -13.94
CA SER A 125 -0.38 -7.59 -13.65
C SER A 125 -0.46 -9.12 -13.57
N ASP A 126 -1.65 -9.71 -13.63
CA ASP A 126 -1.84 -11.18 -13.62
C ASP A 126 -1.55 -11.86 -14.97
N LYS A 127 -0.97 -11.11 -15.91
CA LYS A 127 -0.46 -11.64 -17.18
C LYS A 127 0.91 -12.28 -16.99
N PRO A 128 1.25 -13.32 -17.80
CA PRO A 128 2.58 -13.91 -17.80
C PRO A 128 3.67 -12.84 -18.01
N TYR A 129 4.74 -12.93 -17.23
CA TYR A 129 5.89 -12.05 -17.40
C TYR A 129 6.83 -12.61 -18.48
N VAL A 130 6.97 -11.88 -19.57
CA VAL A 130 7.95 -12.14 -20.63
C VAL A 130 8.99 -11.01 -20.58
N PRO A 131 10.25 -11.27 -20.16
CA PRO A 131 11.22 -10.20 -20.02
C PRO A 131 11.61 -9.58 -21.36
N HIS A 132 11.63 -8.25 -21.42
CA HIS A 132 12.17 -7.47 -22.54
C HIS A 132 13.65 -7.10 -22.32
N ILE A 133 14.26 -7.67 -21.30
CA ILE A 133 15.67 -7.49 -20.92
C ILE A 133 16.39 -8.83 -20.90
N PRO A 134 17.72 -8.85 -21.11
CA PRO A 134 18.50 -10.08 -20.95
C PRO A 134 18.42 -10.63 -19.52
N MET A 135 18.32 -11.96 -19.41
CA MET A 135 18.43 -12.68 -18.13
C MET A 135 19.71 -13.52 -18.11
N PRO A 136 20.36 -13.70 -16.96
CA PRO A 136 20.04 -13.18 -15.62
C PRO A 136 20.28 -11.67 -15.47
N ASN A 137 19.49 -11.01 -14.62
CA ASN A 137 19.61 -9.56 -14.40
C ASN A 137 19.42 -9.18 -12.93
N TRP A 138 19.65 -7.90 -12.60
CA TRP A 138 19.43 -7.36 -11.27
C TRP A 138 17.93 -7.13 -10.99
N ASN A 139 17.51 -7.32 -9.75
CA ASN A 139 16.13 -7.12 -9.30
C ASN A 139 15.55 -5.76 -9.74
N LYS A 140 16.32 -4.67 -9.66
CA LYS A 140 15.89 -3.36 -10.14
C LYS A 140 15.54 -3.36 -11.63
N ALA A 141 16.39 -3.95 -12.46
CA ALA A 141 16.15 -3.98 -13.90
C ALA A 141 14.91 -4.80 -14.26
N VAL A 142 14.66 -5.90 -13.53
CA VAL A 142 13.46 -6.73 -13.69
C VAL A 142 12.22 -5.94 -13.26
N GLU A 143 12.26 -5.24 -12.13
CA GLU A 143 11.15 -4.40 -11.66
C GLU A 143 10.87 -3.24 -12.62
N ASP A 144 11.92 -2.56 -13.12
CA ASP A 144 11.79 -1.50 -14.12
C ASP A 144 11.16 -2.01 -15.43
N ASP A 145 11.51 -3.24 -15.84
CA ASP A 145 10.93 -3.86 -17.04
C ASP A 145 9.44 -4.19 -16.86
N ILE A 146 9.06 -4.77 -15.73
CA ILE A 146 7.66 -5.06 -15.40
C ILE A 146 6.85 -3.76 -15.30
N CYS A 147 7.36 -2.75 -14.60
CA CYS A 147 6.70 -1.45 -14.52
C CYS A 147 6.45 -0.86 -15.91
N ARG A 148 7.44 -0.90 -16.80
CA ARG A 148 7.31 -0.43 -18.19
C ARG A 148 6.24 -1.20 -18.96
N GLN A 149 6.16 -2.52 -18.82
CA GLN A 149 5.14 -3.36 -19.47
C GLN A 149 3.73 -3.04 -18.97
N LEU A 150 3.60 -2.65 -17.70
CA LEU A 150 2.34 -2.22 -17.10
C LEU A 150 2.00 -0.75 -17.37
N GLY A 151 2.89 0.02 -18.01
CA GLY A 151 2.73 1.47 -18.19
C GLY A 151 2.89 2.25 -16.89
N LEU A 152 3.64 1.72 -15.91
CA LEU A 152 3.96 2.34 -14.63
C LEU A 152 5.38 2.91 -14.63
N GLN A 153 5.60 3.92 -13.82
CA GLN A 153 6.93 4.35 -13.42
C GLN A 153 7.32 3.61 -12.13
N ASN A 154 8.57 3.12 -12.06
CA ASN A 154 9.13 2.60 -10.82
C ASN A 154 9.51 3.77 -9.90
N GLY A 155 8.83 3.89 -8.76
CA GLY A 155 9.05 4.93 -7.76
C GLY A 155 9.97 4.50 -6.61
N ASN A 156 10.52 3.27 -6.66
CA ASN A 156 11.32 2.72 -5.57
C ASN A 156 12.73 3.30 -5.53
N ASP A 157 13.17 3.66 -4.33
CA ASP A 157 14.57 4.04 -4.09
C ASP A 157 15.40 2.79 -3.77
N TYR A 158 16.45 2.58 -4.56
CA TYR A 158 17.42 1.49 -4.38
C TYR A 158 18.71 1.98 -3.69
N THR A 159 18.77 3.24 -3.28
CA THR A 159 19.96 3.85 -2.67
C THR A 159 20.05 3.66 -1.16
N GLU A 160 19.26 2.76 -0.58
CA GLU A 160 19.27 2.49 0.86
C GLU A 160 20.66 2.08 1.34
N VAL A 161 21.27 2.91 2.17
CA VAL A 161 22.59 2.66 2.74
C VAL A 161 22.48 1.59 3.82
N ARG A 162 23.13 0.44 3.62
CA ARG A 162 23.16 -0.66 4.59
C ARG A 162 24.57 -0.89 5.11
N LEU A 163 24.68 -1.10 6.42
CA LEU A 163 25.91 -1.61 7.05
C LEU A 163 26.20 -3.02 6.53
N LEU A 164 27.36 -3.19 5.86
CA LEU A 164 27.82 -4.51 5.47
C LEU A 164 28.30 -5.25 6.73
N ARG A 165 27.92 -6.53 6.85
CA ARG A 165 28.31 -7.42 7.94
C ARG A 165 28.85 -8.73 7.38
N ASP A 166 29.79 -9.36 8.11
CA ASP A 166 30.26 -10.70 7.81
C ASP A 166 29.21 -11.78 8.19
N LYS A 167 29.51 -13.03 7.91
CA LYS A 167 28.69 -14.20 8.26
C LYS A 167 28.37 -14.33 9.77
N ASN A 168 29.19 -13.71 10.62
CA ASN A 168 29.01 -13.71 12.07
C ASN A 168 28.29 -12.45 12.60
N GLY A 169 27.75 -11.61 11.69
CA GLY A 169 27.06 -10.37 12.03
C GLY A 169 27.97 -9.20 12.43
N ARG A 170 29.30 -9.33 12.34
CA ARG A 170 30.24 -8.24 12.64
C ARG A 170 30.28 -7.25 11.49
N ARG A 171 30.45 -5.95 11.83
CA ARG A 171 30.60 -4.88 10.83
C ARG A 171 31.82 -5.14 9.97
N LEU A 172 31.66 -5.10 8.66
CA LEU A 172 32.79 -5.11 7.75
C LEU A 172 33.47 -3.74 7.78
N ILE A 173 34.79 -3.75 7.86
CA ILE A 173 35.65 -2.57 7.80
C ILE A 173 36.65 -2.74 6.66
N ASP A 174 37.02 -1.63 6.02
CA ASP A 174 38.10 -1.63 5.02
C ASP A 174 39.48 -1.73 5.70
N LYS A 175 40.53 -1.79 4.89
CA LYS A 175 41.91 -1.83 5.34
C LYS A 175 42.36 -0.61 6.16
N ASN A 176 41.58 0.47 6.16
CA ASN A 176 41.85 1.70 6.90
C ASN A 176 40.94 1.82 8.15
N GLY A 177 40.20 0.77 8.52
CA GLY A 177 39.29 0.76 9.66
C GLY A 177 37.95 1.46 9.42
N LYS A 178 37.64 1.89 8.17
CA LYS A 178 36.39 2.53 7.83
C LYS A 178 35.29 1.49 7.65
N VAL A 179 34.12 1.71 8.26
CA VAL A 179 32.95 0.85 8.14
C VAL A 179 32.46 0.85 6.68
N LEU A 180 32.23 -0.34 6.14
CA LEU A 180 31.73 -0.51 4.80
C LEU A 180 30.20 -0.47 4.78
N TYR A 181 29.68 0.22 3.77
CA TYR A 181 28.25 0.34 3.50
C TYR A 181 27.95 -0.12 2.07
N SER A 182 26.85 -0.84 1.89
CA SER A 182 26.24 -0.99 0.58
C SER A 182 25.38 0.22 0.28
N LYS A 183 25.56 0.82 -0.88
CA LYS A 183 24.70 1.91 -1.35
C LYS A 183 23.40 1.40 -1.97
N TYR A 184 23.30 0.10 -2.27
CA TYR A 184 22.22 -0.41 -3.10
C TYR A 184 21.75 -1.76 -2.58
N PHE A 185 20.43 -1.95 -2.58
CA PHE A 185 19.83 -3.24 -2.30
C PHE A 185 19.60 -4.00 -3.60
N TYR A 186 20.64 -4.64 -4.11
CA TYR A 186 20.55 -5.45 -5.31
C TYR A 186 20.78 -6.93 -5.01
N PHE A 187 19.98 -7.76 -5.66
CA PHE A 187 20.21 -9.19 -5.80
C PHE A 187 19.96 -9.62 -7.24
N LYS A 188 20.52 -10.75 -7.65
CA LYS A 188 20.32 -11.27 -8.99
C LYS A 188 19.08 -12.14 -9.07
N VAL A 189 18.28 -11.87 -10.08
CA VAL A 189 17.25 -12.76 -10.59
C VAL A 189 17.91 -13.65 -11.62
N SER A 190 18.18 -14.91 -11.25
CA SER A 190 18.99 -15.84 -12.06
C SER A 190 18.21 -16.42 -13.24
N SER A 191 16.96 -16.80 -13.00
CA SER A 191 16.03 -17.37 -13.97
C SER A 191 14.59 -17.05 -13.55
N LEU A 192 13.65 -17.23 -14.45
CA LEU A 192 12.22 -17.04 -14.12
C LEU A 192 11.59 -18.39 -13.78
N PRO A 193 10.72 -18.44 -12.76
CA PRO A 193 9.84 -19.59 -12.55
C PRO A 193 8.95 -19.80 -13.79
N LYS A 194 8.54 -21.05 -14.00
CA LYS A 194 7.64 -21.37 -15.10
C LYS A 194 6.29 -20.67 -14.92
N ASP A 195 5.75 -20.12 -16.00
CA ASP A 195 4.44 -19.48 -16.07
C ASP A 195 4.22 -18.33 -15.05
N VAL A 196 5.32 -17.74 -14.54
CA VAL A 196 5.27 -16.66 -13.56
C VAL A 196 4.56 -15.41 -14.13
N THR A 197 3.64 -14.82 -13.37
CA THR A 197 2.99 -13.56 -13.74
C THR A 197 3.82 -12.34 -13.33
N MET A 198 3.50 -11.18 -13.93
CA MET A 198 4.13 -9.91 -13.50
C MET A 198 3.86 -9.62 -12.02
N ARG A 199 2.62 -9.90 -11.52
CA ARG A 199 2.28 -9.75 -10.10
C ARG A 199 3.14 -10.64 -9.20
N GLN A 200 3.29 -11.92 -9.54
CA GLN A 200 4.12 -12.85 -8.79
C GLN A 200 5.59 -12.42 -8.77
N MET A 201 6.12 -11.95 -9.90
CA MET A 201 7.48 -11.42 -9.94
C MET A 201 7.64 -10.20 -9.04
N LEU A 202 6.72 -9.23 -9.09
CA LEU A 202 6.73 -8.08 -8.19
C LEU A 202 6.63 -8.53 -6.71
N SER A 203 5.82 -9.55 -6.41
CA SER A 203 5.71 -10.16 -5.08
C SER A 203 7.05 -10.74 -4.60
N TYR A 204 7.75 -11.50 -5.44
CA TYR A 204 9.09 -12.03 -5.11
C TYR A 204 10.10 -10.90 -4.85
N LEU A 205 10.06 -9.83 -5.67
CA LEU A 205 10.95 -8.68 -5.50
C LEU A 205 10.64 -7.89 -4.22
N ALA A 206 9.38 -7.77 -3.85
CA ALA A 206 8.94 -7.07 -2.65
C ALA A 206 9.21 -7.88 -1.38
N SER A 207 8.86 -9.18 -1.36
CA SER A 207 9.06 -10.07 -0.21
C SER A 207 10.54 -10.24 0.15
N ALA A 208 11.43 -10.33 -0.87
CA ALA A 208 12.88 -10.38 -0.64
C ALA A 208 13.41 -9.15 0.14
N GLN A 209 12.65 -8.06 0.17
CA GLN A 209 12.99 -6.82 0.86
C GLN A 209 12.14 -6.56 2.09
N GLY A 210 11.23 -7.48 2.46
CA GLY A 210 10.33 -7.33 3.59
C GLY A 210 9.35 -6.18 3.38
N GLN A 211 8.77 -6.09 2.20
CA GLN A 211 7.87 -5.02 1.79
C GLN A 211 6.65 -5.60 1.07
N PHE A 212 5.59 -4.80 0.94
CA PHE A 212 4.49 -4.98 0.01
C PHE A 212 4.56 -3.93 -1.09
N GLY A 213 3.94 -4.20 -2.25
CA GLY A 213 3.94 -3.32 -3.41
C GLY A 213 2.54 -2.78 -3.74
N TYR A 214 2.45 -1.54 -4.16
CA TYR A 214 1.20 -0.88 -4.58
C TYR A 214 1.49 0.25 -5.56
N VAL A 215 0.45 0.82 -6.16
CA VAL A 215 0.55 2.05 -6.96
C VAL A 215 0.25 3.25 -6.05
N ASP A 216 1.17 4.20 -6.01
CA ASP A 216 1.01 5.41 -5.20
C ASP A 216 0.03 6.42 -5.83
N ARG A 217 -0.23 7.51 -5.13
CA ARG A 217 -1.14 8.59 -5.54
C ARG A 217 -0.78 9.24 -6.87
N TYR A 218 0.46 9.08 -7.34
CA TYR A 218 0.97 9.65 -8.59
C TYR A 218 1.06 8.62 -9.72
N GLY A 219 0.50 7.43 -9.52
CA GLY A 219 0.52 6.36 -10.51
C GLY A 219 1.88 5.66 -10.65
N LYS A 220 2.72 5.70 -9.60
CA LYS A 220 4.02 5.01 -9.59
C LYS A 220 3.92 3.72 -8.78
N TYR A 221 4.57 2.67 -9.25
CA TYR A 221 4.77 1.46 -8.44
C TYR A 221 5.78 1.74 -7.34
N VAL A 222 5.39 1.53 -6.08
CA VAL A 222 6.23 1.70 -4.90
C VAL A 222 6.12 0.50 -3.98
N ARG A 223 7.15 0.30 -3.17
CA ARG A 223 7.19 -0.72 -2.12
C ARG A 223 7.35 -0.06 -0.76
N LYS A 224 6.65 -0.60 0.24
CA LYS A 224 6.63 -0.04 1.59
C LYS A 224 6.59 -1.16 2.63
N TRP A 225 7.06 -0.86 3.82
CA TRP A 225 6.76 -1.56 5.07
C TRP A 225 6.23 -0.54 6.07
N TYR A 226 5.55 -1.00 7.08
CA TYR A 226 4.98 -0.16 8.13
C TYR A 226 6.07 0.65 8.83
N GLY A 227 5.81 1.92 9.02
CA GLY A 227 6.73 2.88 9.62
C GLY A 227 6.37 3.24 11.06
N LYS A 228 6.71 4.46 11.45
CA LYS A 228 6.25 5.07 12.69
C LYS A 228 4.86 5.66 12.50
N SER A 229 4.12 5.84 13.61
CA SER A 229 2.83 6.52 13.60
C SER A 229 2.93 7.91 12.96
N VAL A 230 2.00 8.17 12.05
CA VAL A 230 1.93 9.43 11.30
C VAL A 230 0.87 10.39 11.86
N LYS A 231 -0.08 9.87 12.65
CA LYS A 231 -1.17 10.65 13.25
C LYS A 231 -1.75 9.92 14.46
N THR A 232 -2.15 10.70 15.47
CA THR A 232 -2.97 10.22 16.58
C THR A 232 -4.44 10.45 16.26
N LEU A 233 -5.26 9.43 16.50
CA LEU A 233 -6.72 9.45 16.36
C LEU A 233 -7.36 9.36 17.74
N ASP A 234 -8.51 10.01 17.88
CA ASP A 234 -9.34 9.99 19.08
C ASP A 234 -10.81 9.75 18.75
N ASN A 235 -11.63 9.55 19.77
CA ASN A 235 -13.07 9.30 19.64
C ASN A 235 -13.88 10.48 19.04
N ASN A 236 -13.26 11.64 18.82
CA ASN A 236 -13.94 12.75 18.17
C ASN A 236 -14.06 12.54 16.66
N THR A 237 -13.08 11.87 16.05
CA THR A 237 -12.99 11.71 14.60
C THR A 237 -13.35 10.32 14.11
N ILE A 238 -13.33 9.32 14.99
CA ILE A 238 -13.60 7.93 14.68
C ILE A 238 -14.74 7.35 15.52
N ASP A 239 -15.35 6.27 15.08
CA ASP A 239 -16.16 5.42 15.94
C ASP A 239 -15.23 4.59 16.85
N LEU A 240 -15.78 4.07 17.96
CA LEU A 240 -15.00 3.20 18.83
C LEU A 240 -14.45 2.01 18.01
N PRO A 241 -13.13 1.83 17.93
CA PRO A 241 -12.57 0.74 17.16
C PRO A 241 -12.79 -0.61 17.86
N THR A 242 -12.93 -1.65 17.08
CA THR A 242 -12.77 -3.02 17.56
C THR A 242 -11.29 -3.32 17.65
N LEU A 243 -10.80 -3.74 18.81
CA LEU A 243 -9.39 -4.07 19.06
C LEU A 243 -9.30 -5.50 19.59
N SER A 244 -8.32 -6.28 19.11
CA SER A 244 -8.00 -7.58 19.71
C SER A 244 -7.49 -7.39 21.15
N GLU A 245 -7.77 -8.36 22.03
CA GLU A 245 -7.29 -8.32 23.42
C GLU A 245 -5.76 -8.47 23.51
N ARG A 246 -5.21 -9.28 22.61
CA ARG A 246 -3.76 -9.56 22.57
C ARG A 246 -3.11 -8.86 21.40
N GLN A 247 -1.88 -8.45 21.63
CA GLN A 247 -1.03 -7.88 20.60
C GLN A 247 -0.45 -9.01 19.73
N ASN A 248 -0.59 -8.90 18.42
CA ASN A 248 0.15 -9.74 17.48
C ASN A 248 1.62 -9.29 17.46
N ALA A 249 2.55 -10.22 17.31
CA ALA A 249 3.97 -9.91 17.15
C ALA A 249 4.62 -10.93 16.21
N ILE A 250 5.42 -10.46 15.26
CA ILE A 250 6.18 -11.33 14.36
C ILE A 250 7.36 -11.92 15.15
N VAL A 251 7.29 -13.22 15.44
CA VAL A 251 8.32 -13.96 16.19
C VAL A 251 9.19 -14.83 15.31
N GLY A 252 8.75 -15.13 14.08
CA GLY A 252 9.49 -15.94 13.13
C GLY A 252 9.09 -15.71 11.69
N ILE A 253 9.94 -16.17 10.79
CA ILE A 253 9.70 -16.19 9.34
C ILE A 253 10.13 -17.53 8.77
N ILE A 254 9.36 -18.06 7.83
CA ILE A 254 9.64 -19.25 7.06
C ILE A 254 9.50 -18.91 5.58
N CYS A 255 10.54 -19.13 4.81
CA CYS A 255 10.54 -18.90 3.37
C CYS A 255 10.80 -20.23 2.63
N LYS A 256 9.83 -20.65 1.83
CA LYS A 256 10.00 -21.75 0.88
C LYS A 256 10.73 -21.21 -0.36
N VAL A 257 11.95 -21.68 -0.58
CA VAL A 257 12.79 -21.28 -1.75
C VAL A 257 12.51 -22.20 -2.94
N SER A 258 12.36 -23.50 -2.66
CA SER A 258 12.00 -24.54 -3.63
C SER A 258 11.24 -25.66 -2.92
N ASP A 259 10.88 -26.72 -3.65
CA ASP A 259 10.23 -27.89 -3.01
C ASP A 259 11.13 -28.60 -2.00
N ASP A 260 12.46 -28.49 -2.19
CA ASP A 260 13.47 -29.16 -1.37
C ASP A 260 14.18 -28.21 -0.39
N GLU A 261 13.96 -26.89 -0.49
CA GLU A 261 14.71 -25.91 0.29
C GLU A 261 13.77 -24.93 0.99
N THR A 262 13.88 -24.87 2.33
CA THR A 262 13.17 -23.92 3.18
C THR A 262 14.16 -23.23 4.12
N LEU A 263 14.09 -21.91 4.18
CA LEU A 263 14.89 -21.08 5.09
C LEU A 263 13.98 -20.54 6.21
N SER A 264 14.50 -20.46 7.42
CA SER A 264 13.74 -19.91 8.56
C SER A 264 14.64 -19.08 9.49
N LEU A 265 14.03 -18.09 10.16
CA LEU A 265 14.66 -17.29 11.20
C LEU A 265 13.66 -16.94 12.29
N GLY A 266 14.15 -16.75 13.52
CA GLY A 266 13.32 -16.50 14.68
C GLY A 266 12.73 -17.78 15.26
N VAL A 267 11.60 -17.64 15.95
CA VAL A 267 10.83 -18.75 16.51
C VAL A 267 9.85 -19.26 15.47
N THR A 268 9.87 -20.55 15.19
CA THR A 268 8.95 -21.18 14.20
C THR A 268 7.74 -21.84 14.86
N ASP A 269 7.65 -21.75 16.18
CA ASP A 269 6.50 -22.22 16.96
C ASP A 269 5.41 -21.13 16.96
N THR A 270 4.30 -21.39 16.29
CA THR A 270 3.16 -20.48 16.15
C THR A 270 2.42 -20.18 17.46
N THR A 271 2.65 -20.98 18.50
CA THR A 271 2.07 -20.74 19.84
C THR A 271 2.71 -19.57 20.57
N GLN A 272 3.89 -19.12 20.12
CA GLN A 272 4.64 -18.01 20.75
C GLN A 272 4.41 -16.65 20.06
N GLY A 273 3.68 -16.62 18.93
CA GLY A 273 3.39 -15.42 18.16
C GLY A 273 3.21 -15.70 16.68
N ARG A 274 3.25 -14.66 15.86
CA ARG A 274 3.05 -14.80 14.41
C ARG A 274 4.31 -15.27 13.71
N VAL A 275 4.20 -16.35 12.94
CA VAL A 275 5.24 -16.83 12.04
C VAL A 275 4.77 -16.54 10.61
N LEU A 276 5.47 -15.66 9.90
CA LEU A 276 5.11 -15.31 8.53
C LEU A 276 5.70 -16.36 7.57
N GLU A 277 4.84 -17.01 6.82
CA GLU A 277 5.19 -18.00 5.82
C GLU A 277 4.99 -17.43 4.42
N PHE A 278 5.99 -17.59 3.55
CA PHE A 278 5.92 -17.12 2.18
C PHE A 278 6.85 -17.92 1.26
N GLU A 279 6.61 -17.80 -0.04
CA GLU A 279 7.45 -18.43 -1.07
C GLU A 279 8.27 -17.38 -1.81
N ASN A 280 9.57 -17.65 -2.01
CA ASN A 280 10.41 -16.78 -2.83
C ASN A 280 11.63 -17.55 -3.37
N PRO A 281 11.68 -17.86 -4.68
CA PRO A 281 12.76 -18.63 -5.29
C PRO A 281 14.10 -17.89 -5.36
N TYR A 282 14.14 -16.61 -5.01
CA TYR A 282 15.35 -15.79 -4.99
C TYR A 282 15.87 -15.53 -3.58
N MET A 283 15.22 -16.09 -2.57
CA MET A 283 15.63 -15.89 -1.18
C MET A 283 16.97 -16.60 -0.92
N THR A 284 17.81 -15.94 -0.15
CA THR A 284 19.07 -16.48 0.38
C THR A 284 19.12 -16.20 1.88
N GLU A 285 19.97 -16.94 2.60
CA GLU A 285 20.15 -16.70 4.04
C GLU A 285 20.47 -15.23 4.36
N SER A 286 21.31 -14.58 3.55
CA SER A 286 21.68 -13.17 3.79
C SER A 286 20.54 -12.20 3.54
N LEU A 287 19.68 -12.49 2.54
CA LEU A 287 18.46 -11.72 2.30
C LEU A 287 17.45 -11.93 3.43
N LEU A 288 17.26 -13.18 3.85
CA LEU A 288 16.35 -13.52 4.95
C LEU A 288 16.79 -12.85 6.26
N GLN A 289 18.09 -12.84 6.57
CA GLN A 289 18.63 -12.09 7.73
C GLN A 289 18.39 -10.58 7.62
N SER A 290 18.50 -10.00 6.43
CA SER A 290 18.24 -8.58 6.21
C SER A 290 16.77 -8.25 6.37
N LEU A 291 15.90 -9.12 5.87
CA LEU A 291 14.47 -9.06 6.04
C LEU A 291 14.09 -9.14 7.53
N TRP A 292 14.60 -10.16 8.25
CA TRP A 292 14.33 -10.33 9.68
C TRP A 292 14.67 -9.09 10.52
N ARG A 293 15.79 -8.43 10.22
CA ARG A 293 16.16 -7.19 10.92
C ARG A 293 15.18 -6.04 10.69
N ARG A 294 14.43 -6.06 9.61
CA ARG A 294 13.42 -5.04 9.29
C ARG A 294 12.09 -5.32 9.98
N ILE A 295 11.64 -6.58 9.98
CA ILE A 295 10.27 -6.93 10.38
C ILE A 295 10.19 -7.69 11.70
N GLY A 296 11.27 -8.34 12.15
CA GLY A 296 11.28 -9.13 13.38
C GLY A 296 10.93 -8.27 14.60
N GLY A 297 9.97 -8.75 15.41
CA GLY A 297 9.45 -8.03 16.55
C GLY A 297 8.44 -6.92 16.22
N PHE A 298 8.06 -6.72 14.95
CA PHE A 298 6.94 -5.84 14.62
C PHE A 298 5.67 -6.36 15.28
N SER A 299 4.95 -5.47 15.95
CA SER A 299 3.77 -5.83 16.73
C SER A 299 2.63 -4.87 16.52
N TRP A 300 1.39 -5.38 16.55
CA TRP A 300 0.17 -4.60 16.31
C TRP A 300 -1.04 -5.27 16.94
N TYR A 301 -2.15 -4.54 17.01
CA TYR A 301 -3.46 -5.07 17.37
C TYR A 301 -4.31 -5.27 16.11
N THR A 302 -5.00 -6.42 16.00
CA THR A 302 -6.05 -6.58 14.99
C THR A 302 -7.12 -5.55 15.27
N THR A 303 -7.51 -4.79 14.24
CA THR A 303 -8.34 -3.60 14.44
C THR A 303 -9.26 -3.40 13.26
N GLU A 304 -10.51 -3.03 13.57
CA GLU A 304 -11.44 -2.43 12.62
C GLU A 304 -11.82 -1.04 13.12
N LEU A 305 -11.72 -0.04 12.26
CA LEU A 305 -11.92 1.35 12.61
C LEU A 305 -12.65 2.08 11.47
N TYR A 306 -13.75 2.74 11.83
CA TYR A 306 -14.47 3.62 10.93
C TYR A 306 -14.13 5.08 11.22
N HIS A 307 -13.51 5.76 10.25
CA HIS A 307 -13.19 7.18 10.34
C HIS A 307 -14.33 8.00 9.73
N ARG A 308 -15.23 8.51 10.58
CA ARG A 308 -16.45 9.24 10.20
C ARG A 308 -16.19 10.44 9.30
N LEU A 309 -15.09 11.12 9.56
CA LEU A 309 -14.72 12.30 8.79
C LEU A 309 -13.94 11.94 7.52
N GLY A 310 -13.37 10.74 7.40
CA GLY A 310 -12.43 10.38 6.35
C GLY A 310 -11.22 11.33 6.31
N ASP A 311 -10.05 10.80 6.22
CA ASP A 311 -8.84 11.61 6.03
C ASP A 311 -8.10 11.11 4.78
N PRO A 312 -8.26 11.79 3.64
CA PRO A 312 -7.69 11.32 2.37
C PRO A 312 -6.16 11.45 2.33
N ARG A 313 -5.52 11.93 3.39
CA ARG A 313 -4.07 11.98 3.51
C ARG A 313 -3.46 10.63 3.88
N PHE A 314 -4.25 9.69 4.43
CA PHE A 314 -3.76 8.35 4.76
C PHE A 314 -3.44 7.55 3.51
N ASP A 315 -2.35 6.78 3.60
CA ASP A 315 -1.92 5.80 2.60
C ASP A 315 -1.89 4.41 3.23
N ILE A 316 -2.11 3.40 2.39
CA ILE A 316 -1.89 2.01 2.80
C ILE A 316 -0.47 1.85 3.38
N GLY A 317 -0.34 1.11 4.49
CA GLY A 317 0.93 0.92 5.21
C GLY A 317 1.39 2.11 6.04
N ASP A 318 0.59 3.18 6.18
CA ASP A 318 0.78 4.13 7.27
C ASP A 318 0.45 3.45 8.61
N VAL A 319 0.96 3.99 9.69
CA VAL A 319 0.60 3.58 11.06
C VAL A 319 -0.08 4.76 11.71
N VAL A 320 -1.22 4.54 12.33
CA VAL A 320 -1.91 5.56 13.14
C VAL A 320 -1.91 5.11 14.60
N THR A 321 -1.90 6.06 15.52
CA THR A 321 -2.01 5.77 16.96
C THR A 321 -3.41 6.11 17.42
N TYR A 322 -4.16 5.14 17.93
CA TYR A 322 -5.42 5.38 18.61
C TYR A 322 -5.19 5.56 20.10
N THR A 323 -5.82 6.59 20.69
CA THR A 323 -5.75 6.84 22.13
C THR A 323 -7.13 6.78 22.77
N ASN A 324 -7.22 6.03 23.89
CA ASN A 324 -8.42 5.93 24.70
C ASN A 324 -8.04 6.15 26.18
N GLY A 325 -8.19 7.37 26.67
CA GLY A 325 -7.74 7.74 27.99
C GLY A 325 -6.21 7.65 28.11
N ALA A 326 -5.72 6.76 28.97
CA ALA A 326 -4.28 6.54 29.18
C ALA A 326 -3.67 5.50 28.22
N ASP A 327 -4.51 4.73 27.52
CA ASP A 327 -4.07 3.65 26.64
C ASP A 327 -3.78 4.19 25.24
N SER A 328 -2.80 3.59 24.58
CA SER A 328 -2.33 3.98 23.26
C SER A 328 -2.02 2.73 22.42
N TYR A 329 -2.54 2.69 21.20
CA TYR A 329 -2.48 1.52 20.30
C TYR A 329 -1.97 1.95 18.93
N ASP A 330 -0.85 1.40 18.49
CA ASP A 330 -0.37 1.61 17.13
C ASP A 330 -1.06 0.63 16.18
N ILE A 331 -1.73 1.19 15.17
CA ILE A 331 -2.55 0.48 14.19
C ILE A 331 -1.92 0.64 12.81
N PRO A 332 -1.30 -0.39 12.24
CA PRO A 332 -0.85 -0.37 10.86
C PRO A 332 -2.07 -0.43 9.93
N ILE A 333 -2.15 0.47 8.98
CA ILE A 333 -3.21 0.48 7.97
C ILE A 333 -2.91 -0.63 6.95
N THR A 334 -3.49 -1.81 7.18
CA THR A 334 -3.37 -2.94 6.26
C THR A 334 -4.45 -2.92 5.19
N ASN A 335 -5.62 -2.37 5.51
CA ASN A 335 -6.70 -2.11 4.56
C ASN A 335 -7.18 -0.67 4.71
N LEU A 336 -7.39 -0.02 3.58
CA LEU A 336 -7.85 1.37 3.50
C LEU A 336 -8.89 1.52 2.40
N GLY A 337 -10.12 1.81 2.77
CA GLY A 337 -11.22 2.12 1.87
C GLY A 337 -11.76 3.51 2.11
N PHE A 338 -12.16 4.22 1.05
CA PHE A 338 -12.82 5.52 1.14
C PHE A 338 -14.21 5.43 0.54
N THR A 339 -15.17 6.12 1.16
CA THR A 339 -16.51 6.31 0.63
C THR A 339 -16.79 7.81 0.53
N PHE A 340 -17.15 8.25 -0.68
CA PHE A 340 -17.60 9.60 -0.99
C PHE A 340 -19.08 9.55 -1.41
N ASP A 341 -19.96 10.12 -0.57
CA ASP A 341 -21.39 10.23 -0.83
C ASP A 341 -21.90 11.51 -0.15
N GLY A 342 -21.69 12.66 -0.80
CA GLY A 342 -21.92 13.98 -0.22
C GLY A 342 -20.97 14.38 0.93
N GLY A 343 -20.28 13.44 1.52
CA GLY A 343 -19.20 13.56 2.51
C GLY A 343 -18.08 12.60 2.20
N LEU A 344 -17.08 12.52 3.07
CA LEU A 344 -16.00 11.54 2.97
C LEU A 344 -15.92 10.75 4.27
N SER A 345 -15.87 9.43 4.18
CA SER A 345 -15.55 8.52 5.28
C SER A 345 -14.46 7.54 4.86
N ALA A 346 -13.86 6.87 5.82
CA ALA A 346 -12.86 5.85 5.54
C ALA A 346 -13.02 4.64 6.46
N ASP A 347 -12.87 3.45 5.88
CA ASP A 347 -12.73 2.19 6.59
C ASP A 347 -11.24 1.85 6.67
N ILE A 348 -10.75 1.62 7.87
CA ILE A 348 -9.35 1.30 8.17
C ILE A 348 -9.33 0.00 8.96
N SER A 349 -8.50 -0.94 8.55
CA SER A 349 -8.25 -2.11 9.38
C SER A 349 -6.79 -2.53 9.43
N ALA A 350 -6.45 -3.21 10.51
CA ALA A 350 -5.22 -3.94 10.71
C ALA A 350 -5.56 -5.43 10.83
N VAL A 351 -5.17 -6.22 9.81
CA VAL A 351 -5.39 -7.67 9.81
C VAL A 351 -4.54 -8.37 10.87
N GLY A 352 -5.00 -9.53 11.35
CA GLY A 352 -4.33 -10.34 12.35
C GLY A 352 -5.28 -11.39 12.91
N LEU A 353 -4.83 -12.18 13.90
CA LEU A 353 -5.70 -13.16 14.56
C LEU A 353 -6.95 -12.49 15.11
N SER A 354 -8.10 -13.07 14.84
CA SER A 354 -9.37 -12.69 15.46
C SER A 354 -9.33 -12.95 16.97
N VAL A 355 -10.25 -12.32 17.70
CA VAL A 355 -10.38 -12.53 19.17
C VAL A 355 -10.65 -14.00 19.48
N GLU A 356 -11.41 -14.70 18.63
CA GLU A 356 -11.76 -16.12 18.78
C GLU A 356 -10.57 -17.05 18.56
N GLU A 357 -9.62 -16.67 17.69
CA GLU A 357 -8.42 -17.45 17.39
C GLU A 357 -7.27 -17.19 18.39
N GLN A 358 -7.44 -16.24 19.30
CA GLN A 358 -6.48 -15.92 20.35
C GLN A 358 -6.70 -16.72 21.65
N LEU A 359 -7.76 -17.53 21.72
CA LEU A 359 -8.07 -18.42 22.82
C LEU A 359 -7.39 -19.77 22.67
#